data_78aaeb6c8d3d2ed9777ef44a8470d339
#
_entry.id   78aaeb6c8d3d2ed9777ef44a8470d339
#
_cell.length_a   1.000
_cell.length_b   1.000
_cell.length_c   1.000
_cell.angle_alpha   90.00
_cell.angle_beta   90.00
_cell.angle_gamma   90.00
#
_symmetry.space_group_name_H-M   'P 1'
#
loop_
_entity.id
_entity.type
_entity.pdbx_description
1 polymer ?
#
loop_
_entity_poly.entity_id
_entity_poly.type
_entity_poly.pdbx_seq_one_letter_code
_entity_poly.pdbx_strand_id
1 'polypeptide(L)' 'GLEAFGVVGEAYDANLHEALESIETSDENQNEKISQVIMRGYKLNGMIVRPAKVKVYKK' A
#
# COMPACT_ATOMS: atom_id res chain seq x y z
N GLY A 1 -11.00 17.89 -3.73
CA GLY A 1 -11.28 17.11 -2.75
C GLY A 1 -10.29 16.14 -2.17
N LEU A 2 -10.66 15.62 -1.04
CA LEU A 2 -9.89 14.61 -0.33
C LEU A 2 -10.14 13.24 -0.95
N GLU A 3 -9.08 12.53 -1.31
CA GLU A 3 -9.19 11.20 -1.88
C GLU A 3 -8.46 10.19 -0.98
N ALA A 4 -9.15 9.09 -0.67
CA ALA A 4 -8.54 7.98 0.05
C ALA A 4 -7.88 7.03 -0.96
N PHE A 5 -6.76 6.46 -0.60
CA PHE A 5 -6.10 5.45 -1.41
C PHE A 5 -5.51 4.34 -0.53
N GLY A 6 -5.07 3.27 -1.15
CA GLY A 6 -4.56 2.09 -0.48
C GLY A 6 -5.62 0.99 -0.50
N VAL A 7 -5.43 0.02 -1.37
CA VAL A 7 -6.36 -1.10 -1.56
C VAL A 7 -5.57 -2.39 -1.60
N VAL A 8 -6.09 -3.43 -0.95
CA VAL A 8 -5.51 -4.77 -1.00
C VAL A 8 -5.42 -5.24 -2.45
N GLY A 9 -4.29 -5.81 -2.82
CA GLY A 9 -4.05 -6.29 -4.18
C GLY A 9 -3.37 -5.30 -5.09
N GLU A 10 -3.28 -4.03 -4.71
CA GLU A 10 -2.53 -3.04 -5.49
C GLU A 10 -1.03 -3.31 -5.43
N ALA A 11 -0.33 -2.88 -6.47
CA ALA A 11 1.12 -2.90 -6.44
C ALA A 11 1.63 -1.90 -5.39
N TYR A 12 2.63 -2.30 -4.62
CA TYR A 12 3.24 -1.42 -3.64
C TYR A 12 3.99 -0.29 -4.34
N ASP A 13 3.76 0.93 -3.88
CA ASP A 13 4.45 2.11 -4.38
C ASP A 13 4.98 2.91 -3.20
N ALA A 14 6.29 2.99 -3.07
CA ALA A 14 6.92 3.66 -1.94
C ALA A 14 6.58 5.15 -1.82
N ASN A 15 6.10 5.77 -2.91
CA ASN A 15 5.67 7.17 -2.87
C ASN A 15 4.27 7.33 -2.26
N LEU A 16 3.47 6.26 -2.30
CA LEU A 16 2.08 6.29 -1.84
C LEU A 16 1.88 5.52 -0.54
N HIS A 17 2.71 4.50 -0.31
CA HIS A 17 2.52 3.55 0.78
C HIS A 17 3.72 3.50 1.69
N GLU A 18 3.47 3.17 2.95
CA GLU A 18 4.51 2.85 3.92
C GLU A 18 4.35 1.39 4.30
N ALA A 19 5.32 0.56 3.95
CA ALA A 19 5.28 -0.85 4.29
C ALA A 19 5.75 -1.03 5.73
N LEU A 20 4.86 -1.51 6.60
CA LEU A 20 5.18 -1.75 8.00
C LEU A 20 5.68 -3.16 8.24
N GLU A 21 5.29 -4.09 7.37
CA GLU A 21 5.64 -5.49 7.52
C GLU A 21 5.61 -6.18 6.17
N SER A 22 6.48 -7.18 6.00
CA SER A 22 6.47 -8.04 4.81
C SER A 22 5.87 -9.38 5.16
N ILE A 23 5.02 -9.89 4.29
CA ILE A 23 4.41 -11.22 4.42
C ILE A 23 5.03 -12.10 3.34
N GLU A 24 5.65 -13.19 3.75
CA GLU A 24 6.28 -14.11 2.80
C GLU A 24 5.23 -14.77 1.91
N THR A 25 5.50 -14.83 0.64
CA THR A 25 4.65 -15.52 -0.32
C THR A 25 5.50 -16.30 -1.31
N SER A 26 4.99 -17.43 -1.79
CA SER A 26 5.60 -18.18 -2.87
C SER A 26 4.98 -17.85 -4.23
N ASP A 27 3.94 -17.02 -4.25
CA ASP A 27 3.22 -16.66 -5.45
C ASP A 27 3.82 -15.39 -6.06
N GLU A 28 4.44 -15.51 -7.23
CA GLU A 28 5.03 -14.37 -7.92
C GLU A 28 4.01 -13.30 -8.27
N ASN A 29 2.77 -13.69 -8.51
CA ASN A 29 1.71 -12.73 -8.83
C ASN A 29 1.35 -11.85 -7.64
N GLN A 30 1.68 -12.28 -6.43
CA GLN A 30 1.42 -11.50 -5.22
C GLN A 30 2.64 -10.72 -4.75
N ASN A 31 3.82 -11.05 -5.29
CA ASN A 31 5.05 -10.39 -4.87
C ASN A 31 4.95 -8.87 -5.05
N GLU A 32 5.32 -8.14 -4.01
CA GLU A 32 5.27 -6.68 -3.95
C GLU A 32 3.86 -6.08 -4.08
N LYS A 33 2.83 -6.88 -3.80
CA LYS A 33 1.47 -6.38 -3.72
C LYS A 33 1.04 -6.20 -2.27
N ILE A 34 0.09 -5.31 -2.07
CA ILE A 34 -0.43 -5.03 -0.74
C ILE A 34 -1.26 -6.21 -0.25
N SER A 35 -0.85 -6.77 0.90
CA SER A 35 -1.59 -7.88 1.52
C SER A 35 -2.66 -7.39 2.48
N GLN A 36 -2.41 -6.26 3.15
CA GLN A 36 -3.33 -5.69 4.13
C GLN A 36 -3.11 -4.19 4.22
N VAL A 37 -4.20 -3.45 4.32
CA VAL A 37 -4.15 -2.00 4.56
C VAL A 37 -4.46 -1.78 6.03
N ILE A 38 -3.48 -1.25 6.76
CA ILE A 38 -3.62 -0.97 8.20
C ILE A 38 -4.25 0.39 8.38
N MET A 39 -3.83 1.36 7.56
CA MET A 39 -4.35 2.71 7.60
C MET A 39 -4.33 3.26 6.18
N ARG A 40 -5.48 3.76 5.72
CA ARG A 40 -5.58 4.32 4.38
C ARG A 40 -4.78 5.61 4.28
N GLY A 41 -4.24 5.86 3.10
CA GLY A 41 -3.64 7.14 2.79
C GLY A 41 -4.67 8.11 2.23
N TYR A 42 -4.32 9.39 2.24
CA TYR A 42 -5.19 10.44 1.71
C TYR A 42 -4.38 11.43 0.88
N LYS A 43 -5.01 11.89 -0.19
CA LYS A 43 -4.50 12.98 -1.02
C LYS A 43 -5.50 14.13 -1.00
N LEU A 44 -4.97 15.33 -1.06
CA LEU A 44 -5.79 16.53 -1.19
C LEU A 44 -5.23 17.33 -2.37
N ASN A 45 -6.06 17.52 -3.39
CA ASN A 45 -5.68 18.26 -4.60
C ASN A 45 -4.36 17.74 -5.22
N GLY A 46 -4.22 16.42 -5.28
CA GLY A 46 -3.05 15.78 -5.87
C GLY A 46 -1.83 15.68 -4.95
N MET A 47 -1.91 16.24 -3.75
CA MET A 47 -0.82 16.17 -2.79
C MET A 47 -1.12 15.14 -1.71
N ILE A 48 -0.13 14.31 -1.39
CA ILE A 48 -0.28 13.29 -0.36
C ILE A 48 -0.31 13.94 1.02
N VAL A 49 -1.43 13.80 1.72
CA VAL A 49 -1.58 14.28 3.09
C VAL A 49 -0.91 13.30 4.05
N ARG A 50 -1.13 12.01 3.81
CA ARG A 50 -0.42 10.95 4.53
C ARG A 50 -0.38 9.70 3.67
N PRO A 51 0.71 8.90 3.77
CA PRO A 51 0.78 7.64 3.03
C PRO A 51 -0.13 6.58 3.65
N ALA A 52 -0.48 5.58 2.87
CA ALA A 52 -1.20 4.41 3.38
C ALA A 52 -0.20 3.52 4.12
N LYS A 53 -0.57 3.05 5.29
CA LYS A 53 0.24 2.10 6.04
C LYS A 53 -0.26 0.70 5.72
N VAL A 54 0.63 -0.12 5.20
CA VAL A 54 0.25 -1.41 4.61
C VAL A 54 1.21 -2.51 5.01
N LYS A 55 0.76 -3.74 4.81
CA LYS A 55 1.64 -4.92 4.79
C LYS A 55 1.73 -5.36 3.34
N VAL A 56 2.89 -5.82 2.93
CA VAL A 56 3.12 -6.21 1.55
C VAL A 56 3.57 -7.67 1.48
N TYR A 57 3.23 -8.32 0.38
CA TYR A 57 3.75 -9.65 0.09
C TYR A 57 5.18 -9.52 -0.43
N LYS A 58 6.04 -10.42 0.01
CA LYS A 58 7.42 -10.46 -0.43
C LYS A 58 7.84 -11.90 -0.68
N LYS A 59 8.34 -12.15 -1.86
CA LYS A 59 8.82 -13.47 -2.24
C LYS A 59 10.24 -13.71 -1.77
#